data_da54613660d7987053fdf53237bd0cea
#
_entry.id   da54613660d7987053fdf53237bd0cea
#
_cell.length_a   1.000
_cell.length_b   1.000
_cell.length_c   1.000
_cell.angle_alpha   90.00
_cell.angle_beta   90.00
_cell.angle_gamma   90.00
#
_symmetry.space_group_name_H-M   'P 1'
#
loop_
_entity.id
_entity.type
_entity.pdbx_description
1 polymer ?
#
loop_
_entity_poly.entity_id
_entity_poly.type
_entity_poly.pdbx_seq_one_letter_code
_entity_poly.pdbx_strand_id
1 'polypeptide(L)'
;MVKTNSMVLELGFQLPNFKMFNANSSNNQYFNSHNLDNRHLLLMFICAHCPFVKYIENQIFTLSKEIENTVQTVAISSNDIVTHPSDSPDHLRLQAQSQGWSFPYLYDENQNFAKELKAACTPDFYLFSNEGDGDFVLFYHGQLDDSRPGNNIPLSGKDLRSAIKDLNQDNSYPSNQMPSLGCNIKWTPGKEPSWFK
;
A
#
# COMPACT_ATOMS: atom_id res chain seq x y z
N MET A 1 9.81 15.81 -9.72
CA MET A 1 9.39 14.66 -8.90
C MET A 1 10.11 14.79 -7.57
N VAL A 2 9.38 14.88 -6.47
CA VAL A 2 9.97 15.01 -5.12
C VAL A 2 10.03 13.61 -4.51
N LYS A 3 11.22 13.20 -4.06
CA LYS A 3 11.40 11.97 -3.27
C LYS A 3 10.98 12.26 -1.84
N THR A 4 10.14 11.40 -1.29
CA THR A 4 9.55 11.55 0.04
C THR A 4 9.67 10.23 0.79
N ASN A 5 10.08 10.30 2.07
CA ASN A 5 10.01 9.16 2.97
C ASN A 5 8.59 9.00 3.51
N SER A 6 8.22 7.75 3.85
CA SER A 6 7.00 7.52 4.63
C SER A 6 7.09 8.21 6.00
N MET A 7 5.93 8.60 6.51
CA MET A 7 5.82 9.13 7.88
C MET A 7 5.76 7.97 8.87
N VAL A 8 6.11 8.23 10.13
CA VAL A 8 6.00 7.22 11.18
C VAL A 8 4.53 7.04 11.57
N LEU A 9 4.05 5.80 11.49
CA LEU A 9 2.81 5.34 12.12
C LEU A 9 3.18 4.32 13.20
N GLU A 10 2.65 4.50 14.41
CA GLU A 10 3.00 3.63 15.53
C GLU A 10 2.47 2.21 15.31
N LEU A 11 3.30 1.21 15.64
CA LEU A 11 2.88 -0.19 15.65
C LEU A 11 1.78 -0.39 16.70
N GLY A 12 0.86 -1.31 16.42
CA GLY A 12 -0.34 -1.46 17.23
C GLY A 12 -1.48 -0.51 16.81
N PHE A 13 -1.29 0.34 15.79
CA PHE A 13 -2.35 1.19 15.27
C PHE A 13 -3.48 0.33 14.67
N GLN A 14 -4.71 0.61 15.07
CA GLN A 14 -5.90 -0.09 14.58
C GLN A 14 -6.25 0.35 13.17
N LEU A 15 -6.53 -0.59 12.26
CA LEU A 15 -6.99 -0.29 10.90
C LEU A 15 -8.32 0.47 10.94
N PRO A 16 -8.40 1.68 10.39
CA PRO A 16 -9.66 2.41 10.34
C PRO A 16 -10.65 1.75 9.37
N ASN A 17 -11.95 1.94 9.64
CA ASN A 17 -12.97 1.54 8.69
C ASN A 17 -12.87 2.35 7.40
N PHE A 18 -13.01 1.69 6.27
CA PHE A 18 -12.98 2.34 4.97
C PHE A 18 -14.03 1.77 4.01
N LYS A 19 -14.40 2.59 3.02
CA LYS A 19 -15.20 2.19 1.87
C LYS A 19 -14.76 3.01 0.66
N MET A 20 -14.18 2.37 -0.33
CA MET A 20 -13.59 3.01 -1.50
C MET A 20 -14.01 2.32 -2.79
N PHE A 21 -13.99 3.06 -3.89
CA PHE A 21 -14.21 2.49 -5.22
C PHE A 21 -13.07 1.52 -5.56
N ASN A 22 -13.43 0.31 -5.99
CA ASN A 22 -12.45 -0.70 -6.43
C ASN A 22 -12.26 -0.60 -7.94
N ALA A 23 -11.17 0.02 -8.36
CA ALA A 23 -10.83 0.15 -9.77
C ALA A 23 -10.59 -1.20 -10.47
N ASN A 24 -10.14 -2.21 -9.74
CA ASN A 24 -9.89 -3.56 -10.25
C ASN A 24 -11.12 -4.50 -10.15
N SER A 25 -12.30 -3.94 -9.90
CA SER A 25 -13.55 -4.72 -9.92
C SER A 25 -14.14 -4.78 -11.33
N SER A 26 -14.60 -5.97 -11.73
CA SER A 26 -15.31 -6.16 -13.00
C SER A 26 -16.67 -5.44 -13.05
N ASN A 27 -17.27 -5.16 -11.89
CA ASN A 27 -18.64 -4.63 -11.76
C ASN A 27 -18.68 -3.22 -11.17
N ASN A 28 -17.55 -2.45 -11.20
CA ASN A 28 -17.45 -1.10 -10.64
C ASN A 28 -17.97 -1.01 -9.19
N GLN A 29 -17.59 -1.98 -8.36
CA GLN A 29 -18.08 -2.08 -7.00
C GLN A 29 -17.18 -1.32 -6.01
N TYR A 30 -17.78 -0.93 -4.88
CA TYR A 30 -17.05 -0.47 -3.72
C TYR A 30 -16.54 -1.66 -2.90
N PHE A 31 -15.36 -1.51 -2.33
CA PHE A 31 -14.77 -2.42 -1.37
C PHE A 31 -14.66 -1.71 -0.02
N ASN A 32 -14.97 -2.38 1.07
CA ASN A 32 -14.91 -1.82 2.42
C ASN A 32 -14.21 -2.79 3.37
N SER A 33 -13.87 -2.29 4.57
CA SER A 33 -13.17 -3.08 5.59
C SER A 33 -13.88 -4.38 5.98
N HIS A 34 -15.23 -4.45 5.89
CA HIS A 34 -15.98 -5.67 6.15
C HIS A 34 -15.89 -6.72 5.04
N ASN A 35 -15.27 -6.40 3.92
CA ASN A 35 -14.97 -7.38 2.86
C ASN A 35 -13.61 -8.08 3.07
N LEU A 36 -12.84 -7.65 4.08
CA LEU A 36 -11.61 -8.34 4.48
C LEU A 36 -11.98 -9.70 5.09
N ASP A 37 -11.16 -10.70 4.79
CA ASP A 37 -11.33 -12.05 5.34
C ASP A 37 -10.44 -12.28 6.58
N ASN A 38 -10.37 -13.52 7.05
CA ASN A 38 -9.65 -13.88 8.28
C ASN A 38 -8.13 -14.00 8.12
N ARG A 39 -7.56 -13.65 6.95
CA ARG A 39 -6.11 -13.58 6.78
C ARG A 39 -5.56 -12.26 7.29
N HIS A 40 -4.26 -12.19 7.55
CA HIS A 40 -3.57 -10.91 7.74
C HIS A 40 -3.74 -10.01 6.51
N LEU A 41 -3.41 -8.73 6.60
CA LEU A 41 -3.62 -7.76 5.53
C LEU A 41 -2.32 -7.06 5.16
N LEU A 42 -1.93 -7.16 3.89
CA LEU A 42 -0.96 -6.27 3.27
C LEU A 42 -1.69 -5.15 2.53
N LEU A 43 -1.57 -3.93 3.05
CA LEU A 43 -2.11 -2.74 2.43
C LEU A 43 -0.96 -1.93 1.82
N MET A 44 -1.10 -1.51 0.56
CA MET A 44 -0.06 -0.81 -0.17
C MET A 44 -0.60 0.51 -0.73
N PHE A 45 0.05 1.64 -0.44
CA PHE A 45 -0.18 2.85 -1.21
C PHE A 45 0.71 2.84 -2.45
N ILE A 46 0.08 2.72 -3.61
CA ILE A 46 0.74 2.69 -4.93
C ILE A 46 -0.04 3.54 -5.93
N CYS A 47 0.53 3.83 -7.08
CA CYS A 47 -0.17 4.54 -8.15
C CYS A 47 0.38 4.17 -9.53
N ALA A 48 -0.35 4.51 -10.58
CA ALA A 48 -0.04 4.03 -11.93
C ALA A 48 1.14 4.76 -12.60
N HIS A 49 1.40 6.03 -12.25
CA HIS A 49 2.45 6.81 -12.92
C HIS A 49 3.81 6.84 -12.20
N CYS A 50 3.88 6.40 -10.93
CA CYS A 50 5.10 6.52 -10.12
C CYS A 50 6.22 5.58 -10.62
N PRO A 51 7.42 6.09 -10.97
CA PRO A 51 8.53 5.25 -11.40
C PRO A 51 9.03 4.27 -10.33
N PHE A 52 8.89 4.62 -9.05
CA PHE A 52 9.24 3.70 -7.95
C PHE A 52 8.26 2.53 -7.89
N VAL A 53 6.97 2.75 -8.15
CA VAL A 53 5.97 1.69 -8.25
C VAL A 53 6.24 0.83 -9.49
N LYS A 54 6.44 1.46 -10.66
CA LYS A 54 6.74 0.76 -11.91
C LYS A 54 7.97 -0.14 -11.81
N TYR A 55 8.97 0.28 -11.06
CA TYR A 55 10.19 -0.51 -10.82
C TYR A 55 9.93 -1.83 -10.08
N ILE A 56 8.90 -1.87 -9.21
CA ILE A 56 8.59 -3.03 -8.36
C ILE A 56 7.32 -3.79 -8.76
N GLU A 57 6.64 -3.43 -9.87
CA GLU A 57 5.34 -4.01 -10.28
C GLU A 57 5.37 -5.55 -10.32
N ASN A 58 6.40 -6.14 -10.96
CA ASN A 58 6.55 -7.59 -11.02
C ASN A 58 6.77 -8.22 -9.64
N GLN A 59 7.48 -7.51 -8.75
CA GLN A 59 7.72 -7.99 -7.39
C GLN A 59 6.43 -7.96 -6.55
N ILE A 60 5.56 -6.96 -6.75
CA ILE A 60 4.23 -6.90 -6.14
C ILE A 60 3.41 -8.12 -6.56
N PHE A 61 3.40 -8.44 -7.86
CA PHE A 61 2.70 -9.63 -8.37
C PHE A 61 3.23 -10.91 -7.72
N THR A 62 4.55 -11.12 -7.78
CA THR A 62 5.19 -12.31 -7.21
C THR A 62 4.90 -12.45 -5.73
N LEU A 63 5.10 -11.37 -4.96
CA LEU A 63 4.87 -11.36 -3.51
C LEU A 63 3.40 -11.65 -3.19
N SER A 64 2.46 -11.00 -3.88
CA SER A 64 1.02 -11.22 -3.62
C SER A 64 0.60 -12.68 -3.82
N LYS A 65 1.21 -13.39 -4.78
CA LYS A 65 0.99 -14.82 -5.01
C LYS A 65 1.64 -15.71 -3.96
N GLU A 66 2.83 -15.36 -3.52
CA GLU A 66 3.54 -16.14 -2.48
C GLU A 66 2.82 -16.12 -1.13
N ILE A 67 2.18 -15.00 -0.80
CA ILE A 67 1.56 -14.80 0.52
C ILE A 67 0.05 -15.08 0.53
N GLU A 68 -0.59 -15.34 -0.61
CA GLU A 68 -2.06 -15.36 -0.76
C GLU A 68 -2.81 -16.31 0.19
N ASN A 69 -2.13 -17.32 0.75
CA ASN A 69 -2.75 -18.25 1.70
C ASN A 69 -2.87 -17.69 3.13
N THR A 70 -2.01 -16.76 3.52
CA THR A 70 -1.95 -16.23 4.90
C THR A 70 -2.19 -14.73 4.99
N VAL A 71 -1.94 -14.01 3.91
CA VAL A 71 -2.05 -12.56 3.85
C VAL A 71 -2.88 -12.15 2.62
N GLN A 72 -3.97 -11.43 2.84
CA GLN A 72 -4.72 -10.80 1.77
C GLN A 72 -4.05 -9.47 1.38
N THR A 73 -4.09 -9.12 0.11
CA THR A 73 -3.47 -7.90 -0.42
C THR A 73 -4.52 -6.89 -0.87
N VAL A 74 -4.34 -5.63 -0.51
CA VAL A 74 -5.16 -4.50 -0.99
C VAL A 74 -4.24 -3.36 -1.40
N ALA A 75 -4.41 -2.83 -2.60
CA ALA A 75 -3.72 -1.63 -3.07
C ALA A 75 -4.64 -0.41 -2.98
N ILE A 76 -4.07 0.76 -2.70
CA ILE A 76 -4.78 2.04 -2.62
C ILE A 76 -4.00 3.09 -3.41
N SER A 77 -4.71 3.87 -4.21
CA SER A 77 -4.19 5.10 -4.82
C SER A 77 -4.95 6.30 -4.25
N SER A 78 -4.20 7.27 -3.75
CA SER A 78 -4.74 8.50 -3.15
C SER A 78 -4.27 9.76 -3.89
N ASN A 79 -3.85 9.64 -5.13
CA ASN A 79 -3.42 10.80 -5.91
C ASN A 79 -4.63 11.59 -6.45
N ASP A 80 -4.53 12.92 -6.40
CA ASP A 80 -5.50 13.80 -7.03
C ASP A 80 -5.48 13.62 -8.56
N ILE A 81 -6.58 13.13 -9.11
CA ILE A 81 -6.70 12.83 -10.55
C ILE A 81 -6.98 14.06 -11.40
N VAL A 82 -7.32 15.19 -10.81
CA VAL A 82 -7.48 16.45 -11.54
C VAL A 82 -6.12 16.97 -12.00
N THR A 83 -5.14 16.92 -11.10
CA THR A 83 -3.75 17.34 -11.41
C THR A 83 -2.91 16.20 -12.00
N HIS A 84 -3.27 14.94 -11.70
CA HIS A 84 -2.56 13.72 -12.16
C HIS A 84 -3.52 12.70 -12.75
N PRO A 85 -4.13 12.96 -13.93
CA PRO A 85 -5.15 12.10 -14.54
C PRO A 85 -4.66 10.69 -14.88
N SER A 86 -3.35 10.48 -14.97
CA SER A 86 -2.74 9.15 -15.19
C SER A 86 -2.88 8.19 -13.99
N ASP A 87 -3.43 8.65 -12.87
CA ASP A 87 -3.78 7.81 -11.72
C ASP A 87 -5.31 7.66 -11.54
N SER A 88 -6.10 7.99 -12.57
CA SER A 88 -7.55 7.77 -12.53
C SER A 88 -7.89 6.29 -12.37
N PRO A 89 -9.08 5.95 -11.84
CA PRO A 89 -9.51 4.56 -11.69
C PRO A 89 -9.34 3.69 -12.93
N ASP A 90 -9.53 4.27 -14.12
CA ASP A 90 -9.31 3.54 -15.39
C ASP A 90 -7.83 3.19 -15.60
N HIS A 91 -6.92 4.11 -15.29
CA HIS A 91 -5.47 3.83 -15.38
C HIS A 91 -5.01 2.83 -14.31
N LEU A 92 -5.58 2.89 -13.08
CA LEU A 92 -5.32 1.87 -12.05
C LEU A 92 -5.78 0.48 -12.52
N ARG A 93 -6.97 0.40 -13.14
CA ARG A 93 -7.48 -0.84 -13.73
C ARG A 93 -6.56 -1.38 -14.81
N LEU A 94 -6.13 -0.53 -15.73
CA LEU A 94 -5.20 -0.91 -16.81
C LEU A 94 -3.87 -1.42 -16.26
N GLN A 95 -3.32 -0.76 -15.23
CA GLN A 95 -2.12 -1.22 -14.55
C GLN A 95 -2.34 -2.60 -13.93
N ALA A 96 -3.41 -2.79 -13.14
CA ALA A 96 -3.71 -4.07 -12.52
C ALA A 96 -3.84 -5.20 -13.55
N GLN A 97 -4.56 -4.96 -14.64
CA GLN A 97 -4.74 -5.92 -15.73
C GLN A 97 -3.40 -6.25 -16.42
N SER A 98 -2.59 -5.25 -16.73
CA SER A 98 -1.30 -5.44 -17.39
C SER A 98 -0.30 -6.23 -16.53
N GLN A 99 -0.39 -6.09 -15.21
CA GLN A 99 0.47 -6.78 -14.25
C GLN A 99 -0.12 -8.10 -13.75
N GLY A 100 -1.35 -8.47 -14.15
CA GLY A 100 -2.03 -9.68 -13.69
C GLY A 100 -2.44 -9.64 -12.22
N TRP A 101 -2.61 -8.45 -11.63
CA TRP A 101 -3.02 -8.31 -10.22
C TRP A 101 -4.49 -8.68 -10.05
N SER A 102 -4.76 -9.59 -9.11
CA SER A 102 -6.12 -10.06 -8.79
C SER A 102 -6.69 -9.45 -7.51
N PHE A 103 -5.87 -8.73 -6.75
CA PHE A 103 -6.29 -8.08 -5.50
C PHE A 103 -7.07 -6.78 -5.76
N PRO A 104 -7.88 -6.30 -4.79
CA PRO A 104 -8.55 -5.01 -4.88
C PRO A 104 -7.56 -3.86 -5.05
N TYR A 105 -7.85 -2.95 -5.97
CA TYR A 105 -7.09 -1.71 -6.16
C TYR A 105 -8.04 -0.52 -5.98
N LEU A 106 -7.96 0.10 -4.82
CA LEU A 106 -8.91 1.07 -4.34
C LEU A 106 -8.50 2.50 -4.70
N TYR A 107 -9.48 3.36 -4.91
CA TYR A 107 -9.27 4.78 -5.13
C TYR A 107 -9.80 5.57 -3.93
N ASP A 108 -8.88 6.19 -3.17
CA ASP A 108 -9.14 7.08 -2.02
C ASP A 108 -9.35 8.51 -2.53
N GLU A 109 -10.52 8.77 -3.13
CA GLU A 109 -10.86 10.00 -3.84
C GLU A 109 -10.69 11.26 -2.97
N ASN A 110 -11.08 11.20 -1.72
CA ASN A 110 -11.03 12.33 -0.79
C ASN A 110 -9.70 12.42 -0.01
N GLN A 111 -8.81 11.47 -0.20
CA GLN A 111 -7.49 11.37 0.43
C GLN A 111 -7.53 11.26 1.96
N ASN A 112 -8.69 10.95 2.53
CA ASN A 112 -8.85 10.89 3.99
C ASN A 112 -8.15 9.67 4.57
N PHE A 113 -8.21 8.53 3.89
CA PHE A 113 -7.58 7.32 4.36
C PHE A 113 -6.04 7.42 4.33
N ALA A 114 -5.48 8.02 3.28
CA ALA A 114 -4.06 8.33 3.24
C ALA A 114 -3.63 9.27 4.37
N LYS A 115 -4.45 10.26 4.71
CA LYS A 115 -4.18 11.17 5.84
C LYS A 115 -4.22 10.45 7.18
N GLU A 116 -5.18 9.56 7.38
CA GLU A 116 -5.35 8.79 8.60
C GLU A 116 -4.20 7.81 8.85
N LEU A 117 -3.74 7.13 7.80
CA LEU A 117 -2.57 6.25 7.85
C LEU A 117 -1.24 7.01 7.71
N LYS A 118 -1.25 8.34 7.63
CA LYS A 118 -0.05 9.16 7.41
C LYS A 118 0.77 8.73 6.19
N ALA A 119 0.11 8.19 5.16
CA ALA A 119 0.78 7.82 3.92
C ALA A 119 1.30 9.07 3.20
N ALA A 120 2.60 9.16 2.98
CA ALA A 120 3.25 10.33 2.40
C ALA A 120 3.77 10.09 0.98
N CYS A 121 4.05 8.83 0.63
CA CYS A 121 4.69 8.46 -0.63
C CYS A 121 4.10 7.18 -1.23
N THR A 122 4.50 6.89 -2.48
CA THR A 122 4.25 5.63 -3.18
C THR A 122 5.57 5.10 -3.76
N PRO A 123 5.88 3.79 -3.61
CA PRO A 123 5.13 2.80 -2.83
C PRO A 123 5.33 2.97 -1.32
N ASP A 124 4.32 2.60 -0.52
CA ASP A 124 4.41 2.51 0.93
C ASP A 124 3.63 1.29 1.42
N PHE A 125 4.16 0.52 2.38
CA PHE A 125 3.65 -0.80 2.75
C PHE A 125 3.27 -0.85 4.22
N TYR A 126 2.07 -1.36 4.48
CA TYR A 126 1.48 -1.55 5.80
C TYR A 126 1.03 -3.00 5.94
N LEU A 127 1.62 -3.74 6.86
CA LEU A 127 1.22 -5.10 7.18
C LEU A 127 0.45 -5.10 8.49
N PHE A 128 -0.78 -5.55 8.45
CA PHE A 128 -1.65 -5.65 9.61
C PHE A 128 -1.82 -7.11 10.02
N SER A 129 -1.70 -7.39 11.30
CA SER A 129 -2.11 -8.65 11.89
C SER A 129 -3.63 -8.67 12.05
N ASN A 130 -4.25 -9.81 11.79
CA ASN A 130 -5.65 -10.06 12.13
C ASN A 130 -5.70 -10.67 13.52
N GLU A 131 -6.29 -9.93 14.47
CA GLU A 131 -6.43 -10.36 15.88
C GLU A 131 -7.76 -11.07 16.15
N GLY A 132 -8.54 -11.32 15.10
CA GLY A 132 -9.90 -11.89 15.20
C GLY A 132 -11.00 -10.83 15.16
N ASP A 133 -12.24 -11.27 14.93
CA ASP A 133 -13.46 -10.44 14.92
C ASP A 133 -13.42 -9.21 13.98
N GLY A 134 -12.51 -9.22 12.99
CA GLY A 134 -12.32 -8.11 12.07
C GLY A 134 -11.38 -7.02 12.57
N ASP A 135 -10.70 -7.25 13.69
CA ASP A 135 -9.70 -6.34 14.25
C ASP A 135 -8.35 -6.55 13.56
N PHE A 136 -7.88 -5.52 12.88
CA PHE A 136 -6.59 -5.49 12.20
C PHE A 136 -5.66 -4.49 12.87
N VAL A 137 -4.48 -4.95 13.30
CA VAL A 137 -3.50 -4.18 14.07
C VAL A 137 -2.18 -4.07 13.30
N LEU A 138 -1.64 -2.87 13.19
CA LEU A 138 -0.41 -2.61 12.41
C LEU A 138 0.78 -3.34 13.02
N PHE A 139 1.33 -4.28 12.26
CA PHE A 139 2.50 -5.10 12.61
C PHE A 139 3.81 -4.57 12.01
N TYR A 140 3.74 -4.04 10.77
CA TYR A 140 4.89 -3.48 10.06
C TYR A 140 4.45 -2.29 9.21
N HIS A 141 5.26 -1.23 9.21
CA HIS A 141 5.13 -0.11 8.30
C HIS A 141 6.50 0.27 7.76
N GLY A 142 6.71 0.19 6.47
CA GLY A 142 8.01 0.50 5.90
C GLY A 142 8.18 0.06 4.45
N GLN A 143 9.46 -0.03 4.06
CA GLN A 143 9.86 -0.32 2.69
C GLN A 143 9.69 -1.79 2.29
N LEU A 144 9.63 -2.04 0.97
CA LEU A 144 9.73 -3.39 0.41
C LEU A 144 11.12 -3.99 0.65
N ASP A 145 12.15 -3.22 0.31
CA ASP A 145 13.59 -3.48 0.51
C ASP A 145 14.40 -2.20 0.21
N ASP A 146 15.72 -2.29 0.18
CA ASP A 146 16.62 -1.16 -0.10
C ASP A 146 16.75 -0.83 -1.59
N SER A 147 16.14 -1.62 -2.49
CA SER A 147 16.25 -1.38 -3.92
C SER A 147 15.47 -0.13 -4.35
N ARG A 148 16.04 0.63 -5.27
CA ARG A 148 15.44 1.84 -5.83
C ARG A 148 15.84 1.96 -7.31
N PRO A 149 15.04 2.61 -8.14
CA PRO A 149 15.46 2.91 -9.49
C PRO A 149 16.84 3.57 -9.52
N GLY A 150 17.81 2.91 -10.13
CA GLY A 150 19.16 3.43 -10.34
C GLY A 150 20.17 3.28 -9.20
N ASN A 151 19.85 2.57 -8.10
CA ASN A 151 20.79 2.37 -6.99
C ASN A 151 21.58 1.04 -7.08
N ASN A 152 21.33 0.21 -8.11
CA ASN A 152 22.00 -1.07 -8.36
C ASN A 152 21.87 -2.11 -7.23
N ILE A 153 20.97 -1.92 -6.27
CA ILE A 153 20.63 -2.93 -5.27
C ILE A 153 19.60 -3.87 -5.87
N PRO A 154 19.81 -5.20 -5.82
CA PRO A 154 18.85 -6.16 -6.35
C PRO A 154 17.49 -6.05 -5.66
N LEU A 155 16.42 -6.06 -6.45
CA LEU A 155 15.05 -6.10 -5.95
C LEU A 155 14.75 -7.49 -5.38
N SER A 156 14.47 -7.56 -4.09
CA SER A 156 14.28 -8.81 -3.35
C SER A 156 13.02 -8.86 -2.50
N GLY A 157 12.55 -7.68 -2.06
CA GLY A 157 11.46 -7.57 -1.09
C GLY A 157 11.82 -8.07 0.30
N LYS A 158 13.11 -8.09 0.65
CA LYS A 158 13.63 -8.77 1.86
C LYS A 158 13.00 -8.27 3.15
N ASP A 159 12.78 -6.95 3.30
CA ASP A 159 12.32 -6.36 4.56
C ASP A 159 10.85 -6.71 4.81
N LEU A 160 9.99 -6.54 3.78
CA LEU A 160 8.59 -6.90 3.88
C LEU A 160 8.39 -8.43 4.00
N ARG A 161 9.19 -9.25 3.28
CA ARG A 161 9.17 -10.71 3.41
C ARG A 161 9.55 -11.17 4.81
N SER A 162 10.56 -10.52 5.42
CA SER A 162 10.94 -10.81 6.80
C SER A 162 9.80 -10.49 7.77
N ALA A 163 9.16 -9.32 7.62
CA ALA A 163 8.03 -8.94 8.45
C ALA A 163 6.84 -9.91 8.31
N ILE A 164 6.52 -10.35 7.09
CA ILE A 164 5.46 -11.34 6.85
C ILE A 164 5.81 -12.69 7.48
N LYS A 165 7.08 -13.11 7.39
CA LYS A 165 7.53 -14.33 8.04
C LYS A 165 7.40 -14.25 9.56
N ASP A 166 7.82 -13.13 10.16
CA ASP A 166 7.71 -12.90 11.59
C ASP A 166 6.25 -12.92 12.04
N LEU A 167 5.35 -12.26 11.30
CA LEU A 167 3.91 -12.28 11.56
C LEU A 167 3.32 -13.69 11.51
N ASN A 168 3.63 -14.47 10.48
CA ASN A 168 3.14 -15.85 10.33
C ASN A 168 3.70 -16.82 11.38
N GLN A 169 4.73 -16.44 12.13
CA GLN A 169 5.36 -17.22 13.21
C GLN A 169 5.00 -16.71 14.61
N ASP A 170 4.05 -15.79 14.72
CA ASP A 170 3.66 -15.12 15.97
C ASP A 170 4.86 -14.49 16.72
N ASN A 171 5.87 -14.05 15.96
CA ASN A 171 7.01 -13.34 16.52
C ASN A 171 6.59 -11.92 16.97
N SER A 172 7.45 -11.31 17.81
CA SER A 172 7.29 -9.90 18.18
C SER A 172 7.46 -8.98 16.96
N TYR A 173 6.98 -7.74 17.09
CA TYR A 173 7.14 -6.71 16.05
C TYR A 173 8.59 -6.61 15.56
N PRO A 174 8.81 -6.46 14.23
CA PRO A 174 10.14 -6.27 13.68
C PRO A 174 10.87 -5.10 14.34
N SER A 175 12.08 -5.34 14.84
CA SER A 175 12.88 -4.33 15.55
C SER A 175 13.40 -3.21 14.65
N ASN A 176 13.48 -3.46 13.34
CA ASN A 176 14.02 -2.52 12.36
C ASN A 176 13.02 -2.30 11.21
N GLN A 177 12.31 -1.20 11.27
CA GLN A 177 11.37 -0.79 10.24
C GLN A 177 11.93 0.41 9.50
N MET A 178 12.52 0.15 8.33
CA MET A 178 13.05 1.22 7.48
C MET A 178 11.90 1.92 6.74
N PRO A 179 11.84 3.26 6.76
CA PRO A 179 10.79 3.99 6.07
C PRO A 179 10.82 3.73 4.55
N SER A 180 9.66 3.66 3.94
CA SER A 180 9.55 3.68 2.48
C SER A 180 10.10 4.97 1.90
N LEU A 181 10.66 4.90 0.70
CA LEU A 181 11.08 6.05 -0.09
C LEU A 181 10.45 5.97 -1.48
N GLY A 182 9.73 7.01 -1.87
CA GLY A 182 9.09 7.03 -3.17
C GLY A 182 8.69 8.43 -3.63
N CYS A 183 7.75 8.49 -4.59
CA CYS A 183 7.14 9.74 -5.01
C CYS A 183 6.14 10.21 -3.94
N ASN A 184 6.11 11.50 -3.65
CA ASN A 184 5.07 12.04 -2.76
C ASN A 184 3.67 11.77 -3.32
N ILE A 185 2.69 11.53 -2.42
CA ILE A 185 1.27 11.54 -2.76
C ILE A 185 0.91 12.91 -3.34
N LYS A 186 0.13 12.91 -4.40
CA LYS A 186 -0.34 14.12 -5.06
C LYS A 186 -1.62 14.59 -4.38
N TRP A 187 -1.43 15.45 -3.38
CA TRP A 187 -2.55 16.01 -2.63
C TRP A 187 -3.37 16.97 -3.50
N THR A 188 -4.67 17.01 -3.27
CA THR A 188 -5.52 18.06 -3.84
C THR A 188 -5.01 19.42 -3.35
N PRO A 189 -4.75 20.39 -4.25
CA PRO A 189 -4.19 21.69 -3.86
C PRO A 189 -4.97 22.36 -2.72
N GLY A 190 -4.25 22.75 -1.66
CA GLY A 190 -4.83 23.36 -0.47
C GLY A 190 -5.50 22.40 0.52
N LYS A 191 -5.42 21.08 0.26
CA LYS A 191 -5.92 20.03 1.17
C LYS A 191 -4.83 19.12 1.68
N GLU A 192 -3.59 19.51 1.53
CA GLU A 192 -2.45 18.77 2.07
C GLU A 192 -2.57 18.65 3.60
N PRO A 193 -2.22 17.49 4.18
CA PRO A 193 -2.24 17.35 5.62
C PRO A 193 -1.15 18.22 6.28
N SER A 194 -1.41 18.72 7.48
CA SER A 194 -0.50 19.63 8.20
C SER A 194 0.87 19.02 8.51
N TRP A 195 0.97 17.71 8.57
CA TRP A 195 2.22 16.98 8.79
C TRP A 195 3.04 16.76 7.50
N PHE A 196 2.45 17.00 6.33
CA PHE A 196 3.14 16.90 5.05
C PHE A 196 3.81 18.23 4.72
N LYS A 197 5.13 18.25 4.63
CA LYS A 197 5.93 19.44 4.34
C LYS A 197 6.89 19.19 3.19
#